data_14ac769f0e451191679b680fa7d966fb
#
_entry.id   14ac769f0e451191679b680fa7d966fb
#
_cell.length_a   1.000
_cell.length_b   1.000
_cell.length_c   1.000
_cell.angle_alpha   90.00
_cell.angle_beta   90.00
_cell.angle_gamma   90.00
#
_symmetry.space_group_name_H-M   'P 1'
#
loop_
_entity.id
_entity.type
_entity.pdbx_description
1 polymer ?
#
loop_
_entity_poly.entity_id
_entity_poly.type
_entity_poly.pdbx_seq_one_letter_code
_entity_poly.pdbx_strand_id
1 'polypeptide(L)'
;LQILNSDNTGHNTDLQSASGRAARVNASIPGGGTVVYEPVYKSKGPFKVNCSIHPWMAAYIHVSDHPFSAVSGEDGSFEIKHVPSGVELEFRLWHESANKLGGVNVNDSKAQYSRGKMTRTFVADEEVDWTIEIDASNFSHLFK
;
A
#
# COMPACT_ATOMS: atom_id res chain seq x y z
N LEU A 1 15.60 -1.11 2.27
CA LEU A 1 15.01 0.20 2.46
C LEU A 1 15.92 1.06 3.33
N GLN A 2 16.29 2.24 2.85
CA GLN A 2 17.00 3.24 3.61
C GLN A 2 16.01 4.30 4.12
N ILE A 3 16.04 4.57 5.41
CA ILE A 3 15.17 5.55 6.07
C ILE A 3 16.07 6.68 6.55
N LEU A 4 15.80 7.88 6.04
CA LEU A 4 16.58 9.08 6.32
C LEU A 4 15.78 10.02 7.23
N ASN A 5 16.45 10.65 8.17
CA ASN A 5 15.92 11.76 8.93
C ASN A 5 16.58 13.05 8.43
N SER A 6 15.86 13.84 7.65
CA SER A 6 16.36 15.14 7.13
C SER A 6 16.13 16.30 8.08
N ASP A 7 15.44 16.10 9.19
CA ASP A 7 15.22 17.13 10.21
C ASP A 7 16.43 17.31 11.12
N ASN A 8 16.47 18.42 11.83
CA ASN A 8 17.51 18.69 12.85
C ASN A 8 17.18 18.05 14.21
N THR A 9 16.00 17.45 14.35
CA THR A 9 15.54 16.81 15.58
C THR A 9 15.54 15.29 15.45
N GLY A 10 15.60 14.59 16.60
CA GLY A 10 15.59 13.12 16.60
C GLY A 10 14.19 12.57 16.36
N HIS A 11 14.14 11.49 15.61
CA HIS A 11 12.94 10.68 15.39
C HIS A 11 13.23 9.22 15.73
N ASN A 12 12.20 8.39 15.71
CA ASN A 12 12.36 6.95 15.60
C ASN A 12 11.52 6.41 14.44
N THR A 13 11.92 5.29 13.91
CA THR A 13 11.10 4.53 12.97
C THR A 13 10.64 3.26 13.65
N ASP A 14 9.33 3.16 13.88
CA ASP A 14 8.67 2.00 14.45
C ASP A 14 7.93 1.25 13.34
N LEU A 15 8.52 0.17 12.90
CA LEU A 15 8.03 -0.70 11.84
C LEU A 15 7.26 -1.86 12.46
N GLN A 16 5.95 -1.83 12.35
CA GLN A 16 5.10 -2.92 12.83
C GLN A 16 5.15 -4.06 11.82
N SER A 17 5.47 -5.26 12.28
CA SER A 17 5.52 -6.43 11.40
C SER A 17 4.16 -6.77 10.80
N ALA A 18 4.03 -6.70 9.48
CA ALA A 18 2.81 -7.06 8.75
C ALA A 18 2.50 -8.56 8.75
N SER A 19 3.47 -9.41 9.06
CA SER A 19 3.32 -10.87 9.00
C SER A 19 3.18 -11.55 10.36
N GLY A 20 3.40 -10.81 11.46
CA GLY A 20 3.50 -11.36 12.80
C GLY A 20 4.73 -12.27 13.01
N ARG A 21 5.52 -12.49 11.97
CA ARG A 21 6.71 -13.37 11.97
C ARG A 21 8.03 -12.60 11.97
N ALA A 22 8.04 -11.36 11.43
CA ALA A 22 9.22 -10.51 11.50
C ALA A 22 9.28 -9.78 12.84
N ALA A 23 10.46 -9.60 13.38
CA ALA A 23 10.64 -8.80 14.58
C ALA A 23 10.20 -7.34 14.29
N ARG A 24 9.47 -6.74 15.23
CA ARG A 24 9.23 -5.30 15.22
C ARG A 24 10.58 -4.59 15.26
N VAL A 25 10.77 -3.64 14.35
CA VAL A 25 11.94 -2.78 14.37
C VAL A 25 11.53 -1.42 14.92
N ASN A 26 12.20 -0.99 15.96
CA ASN A 26 12.05 0.37 16.50
C ASN A 26 13.45 0.95 16.66
N ALA A 27 13.85 1.76 15.69
CA ALA A 27 15.19 2.34 15.63
C ALA A 27 15.13 3.86 15.80
N SER A 28 15.96 4.39 16.69
CA SER A 28 16.16 5.83 16.84
C SER A 28 17.02 6.37 15.71
N ILE A 29 16.63 7.52 15.16
CA ILE A 29 17.31 8.18 14.06
C ILE A 29 17.60 9.63 14.49
N PRO A 30 18.85 9.99 14.84
CA PRO A 30 19.20 11.36 15.17
C PRO A 30 18.98 12.29 13.97
N GLY A 31 18.95 13.60 14.22
CA GLY A 31 18.87 14.59 13.14
C GLY A 31 19.99 14.39 12.11
N GLY A 32 19.64 14.38 10.82
CA GLY A 32 20.54 14.07 9.72
C GLY A 32 20.98 12.60 9.62
N GLY A 33 20.45 11.72 10.47
CA GLY A 33 20.83 10.31 10.55
C GLY A 33 20.10 9.43 9.55
N THR A 34 20.55 8.17 9.50
CA THR A 34 19.99 7.15 8.58
C THR A 34 19.93 5.80 9.30
N VAL A 35 18.90 5.02 8.99
CA VAL A 35 18.81 3.60 9.36
C VAL A 35 18.50 2.77 8.13
N VAL A 36 19.05 1.57 8.06
CA VAL A 36 18.75 0.60 7.00
C VAL A 36 17.83 -0.46 7.57
N TYR A 37 16.72 -0.70 6.85
CA TYR A 37 15.80 -1.79 7.13
C TYR A 37 15.83 -2.81 5.98
N GLU A 38 16.11 -4.05 6.33
CA GLU A 38 16.10 -5.16 5.37
C GLU A 38 14.88 -6.06 5.68
N PRO A 39 13.81 -5.95 4.89
CA PRO A 39 12.64 -6.80 5.06
C PRO A 39 12.98 -8.23 4.67
N VAL A 40 12.82 -9.15 5.61
CA VAL A 40 13.10 -10.60 5.40
C VAL A 40 11.92 -11.32 4.75
N TYR A 41 10.71 -10.76 4.85
CA TYR A 41 9.49 -11.41 4.37
C TYR A 41 8.61 -10.40 3.62
N LYS A 42 7.90 -10.92 2.58
CA LYS A 42 6.82 -10.17 1.96
C LYS A 42 5.70 -9.88 2.95
N SER A 43 5.09 -8.72 2.82
CA SER A 43 3.93 -8.36 3.63
C SER A 43 2.64 -8.86 2.98
N LYS A 44 1.64 -9.21 3.79
CA LYS A 44 0.29 -9.56 3.28
C LYS A 44 -0.46 -8.36 2.72
N GLY A 45 0.01 -7.17 2.99
CA GLY A 45 -0.52 -5.88 2.57
C GLY A 45 0.32 -4.77 3.19
N PRO A 46 -0.01 -3.49 2.97
CA PRO A 46 0.68 -2.38 3.58
C PRO A 46 0.66 -2.46 5.11
N PHE A 47 1.76 -2.15 5.75
CA PHE A 47 1.89 -2.08 7.21
C PHE A 47 2.39 -0.72 7.64
N LYS A 48 1.98 -0.32 8.83
CA LYS A 48 2.23 1.02 9.34
C LYS A 48 3.68 1.19 9.78
N VAL A 49 4.22 2.36 9.47
CA VAL A 49 5.46 2.92 10.00
C VAL A 49 5.11 4.20 10.71
N ASN A 50 5.58 4.39 11.92
CA ASN A 50 5.32 5.62 12.68
C ASN A 50 6.51 6.05 13.52
N CYS A 51 6.50 7.31 13.89
CA CYS A 51 7.38 7.86 14.92
C CYS A 51 6.63 7.84 16.26
N SER A 52 7.21 7.22 17.29
CA SER A 52 6.60 7.18 18.64
C SER A 52 6.74 8.50 19.37
N ILE A 53 7.68 9.36 18.96
CA ILE A 53 7.91 10.70 19.55
C ILE A 53 6.92 11.71 18.97
N HIS A 54 6.60 11.57 17.67
CA HIS A 54 5.73 12.48 16.92
C HIS A 54 4.55 11.70 16.32
N PRO A 55 3.43 11.54 17.07
CA PRO A 55 2.32 10.64 16.69
C PRO A 55 1.65 10.93 15.35
N TRP A 56 1.78 12.14 14.82
CA TRP A 56 1.26 12.54 13.52
C TRP A 56 2.14 12.06 12.34
N MET A 57 3.37 11.63 12.63
CA MET A 57 4.28 11.08 11.61
C MET A 57 4.00 9.61 11.40
N ALA A 58 3.27 9.31 10.37
CA ALA A 58 2.93 7.95 9.98
C ALA A 58 3.00 7.78 8.46
N ALA A 59 3.38 6.59 8.03
CA ALA A 59 3.42 6.16 6.64
C ALA A 59 3.09 4.67 6.55
N TYR A 60 3.03 4.17 5.33
CA TYR A 60 2.79 2.75 5.08
C TYR A 60 3.82 2.20 4.09
N ILE A 61 4.24 0.98 4.32
CA ILE A 61 5.17 0.25 3.47
C ILE A 61 4.50 -1.06 3.04
N HIS A 62 4.61 -1.38 1.76
CA HIS A 62 4.27 -2.69 1.23
C HIS A 62 5.51 -3.38 0.68
N VAL A 63 5.77 -4.61 1.13
CA VAL A 63 6.87 -5.45 0.66
C VAL A 63 6.30 -6.58 -0.17
N SER A 64 6.55 -6.54 -1.48
CA SER A 64 6.09 -7.53 -2.44
C SER A 64 7.26 -8.33 -3.01
N ASP A 65 6.99 -9.55 -3.44
CA ASP A 65 7.90 -10.43 -4.19
C ASP A 65 7.74 -10.30 -5.72
N HIS A 66 6.89 -9.37 -6.17
CA HIS A 66 6.65 -9.05 -7.58
C HIS A 66 6.48 -7.53 -7.77
N PRO A 67 6.72 -7.00 -8.98
CA PRO A 67 6.65 -5.56 -9.25
C PRO A 67 5.23 -5.03 -9.53
N PHE A 68 4.22 -5.90 -9.58
CA PHE A 68 2.86 -5.55 -10.04
C PHE A 68 2.07 -4.83 -8.94
N SER A 69 2.46 -3.61 -8.64
CA SER A 69 1.78 -2.72 -7.70
C SER A 69 1.95 -1.28 -8.11
N ALA A 70 1.02 -0.43 -7.74
CA ALA A 70 1.11 1.01 -7.92
C ALA A 70 0.54 1.75 -6.71
N VAL A 71 1.01 2.96 -6.50
CA VAL A 71 0.41 3.95 -5.61
C VAL A 71 -0.16 5.04 -6.50
N SER A 72 -1.41 5.43 -6.26
CA SER A 72 -2.02 6.51 -7.02
C SER A 72 -1.34 7.85 -6.75
N GLY A 73 -1.21 8.67 -7.78
CA GLY A 73 -0.77 10.06 -7.70
C GLY A 73 -1.82 10.94 -7.01
N GLU A 74 -1.50 12.23 -6.86
CA GLU A 74 -2.39 13.24 -6.28
C GLU A 74 -3.68 13.43 -7.10
N ASP A 75 -3.62 13.18 -8.40
CA ASP A 75 -4.75 13.21 -9.34
C ASP A 75 -5.55 11.90 -9.37
N GLY A 76 -5.13 10.89 -8.59
CA GLY A 76 -5.74 9.57 -8.53
C GLY A 76 -5.27 8.61 -9.63
N SER A 77 -4.42 9.04 -10.56
CA SER A 77 -3.89 8.18 -11.62
C SER A 77 -2.94 7.11 -11.09
N PHE A 78 -2.93 5.94 -11.71
CA PHE A 78 -1.99 4.86 -11.43
C PHE A 78 -1.72 4.05 -12.69
N GLU A 79 -0.59 3.36 -12.74
CA GLU A 79 -0.23 2.47 -13.83
C GLU A 79 0.47 1.21 -13.29
N ILE A 80 0.11 0.03 -13.80
CA ILE A 80 0.79 -1.23 -13.53
C ILE A 80 1.17 -1.86 -14.87
N LYS A 81 2.48 -1.88 -15.17
CA LYS A 81 3.01 -2.37 -16.44
C LYS A 81 3.33 -3.86 -16.39
N HIS A 82 3.28 -4.47 -17.58
CA HIS A 82 3.79 -5.84 -17.83
C HIS A 82 3.18 -6.92 -16.93
N VAL A 83 1.91 -6.76 -16.58
CA VAL A 83 1.20 -7.80 -15.83
C VAL A 83 1.10 -9.10 -16.66
N PRO A 84 1.19 -10.29 -16.02
CA PRO A 84 1.06 -11.55 -16.70
C PRO A 84 -0.29 -11.67 -17.44
N SER A 85 -0.27 -12.24 -18.65
CA SER A 85 -1.47 -12.56 -19.42
C SER A 85 -1.79 -14.07 -19.36
N GLY A 86 -3.02 -14.46 -19.69
CA GLY A 86 -3.44 -15.85 -19.77
C GLY A 86 -3.68 -16.56 -18.43
N VAL A 87 -3.52 -15.85 -17.31
CA VAL A 87 -3.80 -16.35 -15.96
C VAL A 87 -4.72 -15.40 -15.23
N GLU A 88 -5.52 -15.91 -14.30
CA GLU A 88 -6.34 -15.06 -13.43
C GLU A 88 -5.44 -14.38 -12.39
N LEU A 89 -5.50 -13.06 -12.34
CA LEU A 89 -4.78 -12.23 -11.39
C LEU A 89 -5.74 -11.68 -10.34
N GLU A 90 -5.31 -11.68 -9.09
CA GLU A 90 -6.02 -11.03 -7.98
C GLU A 90 -5.32 -9.70 -7.65
N PHE A 91 -6.02 -8.59 -7.86
CA PHE A 91 -5.60 -7.25 -7.43
C PHE A 91 -6.24 -6.91 -6.10
N ARG A 92 -5.48 -6.27 -5.23
CA ARG A 92 -5.97 -5.79 -3.93
C ARG A 92 -5.94 -4.27 -3.92
N LEU A 93 -7.09 -3.69 -3.67
CA LEU A 93 -7.22 -2.27 -3.41
C LEU A 93 -7.04 -2.02 -1.91
N TRP A 94 -6.25 -1.03 -1.57
CA TRP A 94 -6.00 -0.66 -0.20
C TRP A 94 -5.96 0.86 -0.05
N HIS A 95 -6.47 1.36 1.07
CA HIS A 95 -6.38 2.76 1.44
C HIS A 95 -6.16 2.86 2.96
N GLU A 96 -5.28 3.76 3.39
CA GLU A 96 -4.87 3.90 4.81
C GLU A 96 -6.03 4.20 5.76
N SER A 97 -7.02 4.93 5.27
CA SER A 97 -8.20 5.36 6.06
C SER A 97 -9.40 4.43 5.89
N ALA A 98 -9.25 3.27 5.26
CA ALA A 98 -10.35 2.32 5.08
C ALA A 98 -9.96 0.93 5.55
N ASN A 99 -10.63 0.42 6.57
CA ASN A 99 -10.39 -0.94 7.09
C ASN A 99 -10.79 -2.04 6.10
N LYS A 100 -11.84 -1.80 5.33
CA LYS A 100 -12.34 -2.67 4.26
C LYS A 100 -12.98 -1.78 3.20
N LEU A 101 -12.51 -1.89 1.97
CA LEU A 101 -13.15 -1.21 0.86
C LEU A 101 -14.40 -1.98 0.45
N GLY A 102 -15.56 -1.35 0.65
CA GLY A 102 -16.87 -1.79 0.14
C GLY A 102 -17.37 -0.80 -0.91
N GLY A 103 -18.40 -1.15 -1.68
CA GLY A 103 -18.98 -0.23 -2.66
C GLY A 103 -17.95 0.30 -3.67
N VAL A 104 -17.11 -0.59 -4.20
CA VAL A 104 -16.14 -0.25 -5.25
C VAL A 104 -16.73 -0.63 -6.60
N ASN A 105 -16.76 0.33 -7.52
CA ASN A 105 -17.14 0.14 -8.91
C ASN A 105 -15.90 0.18 -9.79
N VAL A 106 -15.84 -0.74 -10.73
CA VAL A 106 -14.78 -0.79 -11.76
C VAL A 106 -15.47 -0.81 -13.11
N ASN A 107 -15.03 0.04 -14.04
CA ASN A 107 -15.60 0.16 -15.37
C ASN A 107 -15.30 -1.03 -16.31
N ASP A 108 -14.60 -2.06 -15.85
CA ASP A 108 -14.28 -3.27 -16.63
C ASP A 108 -15.27 -4.39 -16.31
N SER A 109 -16.12 -4.75 -17.28
CA SER A 109 -17.10 -5.83 -17.16
C SER A 109 -16.48 -7.24 -17.01
N LYS A 110 -15.22 -7.41 -17.36
CA LYS A 110 -14.46 -8.67 -17.19
C LYS A 110 -13.83 -8.77 -15.80
N ALA A 111 -13.74 -7.67 -15.06
CA ALA A 111 -13.25 -7.65 -13.69
C ALA A 111 -14.35 -8.02 -12.71
N GLN A 112 -14.02 -8.83 -11.72
CA GLN A 112 -14.93 -9.16 -10.62
C GLN A 112 -14.38 -8.59 -9.33
N TYR A 113 -15.17 -7.76 -8.65
CA TYR A 113 -14.79 -7.15 -7.38
C TYR A 113 -15.55 -7.79 -6.22
N SER A 114 -14.83 -8.17 -5.20
CA SER A 114 -15.39 -8.64 -3.93
C SER A 114 -14.46 -8.37 -2.76
N ARG A 115 -14.95 -7.66 -1.74
CA ARG A 115 -14.28 -7.47 -0.45
C ARG A 115 -12.85 -6.94 -0.53
N GLY A 116 -12.61 -5.92 -1.35
CA GLY A 116 -11.27 -5.31 -1.52
C GLY A 116 -10.37 -6.06 -2.49
N LYS A 117 -10.88 -7.05 -3.19
CA LYS A 117 -10.17 -7.85 -4.18
C LYS A 117 -10.87 -7.76 -5.51
N MET A 118 -10.09 -7.64 -6.56
CA MET A 118 -10.55 -7.65 -7.94
C MET A 118 -9.80 -8.74 -8.69
N THR A 119 -10.53 -9.59 -9.40
CA THR A 119 -9.91 -10.61 -10.26
C THR A 119 -10.13 -10.29 -11.73
N ARG A 120 -9.14 -10.56 -12.55
CA ARG A 120 -9.13 -10.32 -13.99
C ARG A 120 -8.12 -11.23 -14.68
N THR A 121 -8.47 -11.74 -15.85
CA THR A 121 -7.55 -12.39 -16.78
C THR A 121 -7.32 -11.46 -17.97
N PHE A 122 -6.06 -11.15 -18.28
CA PHE A 122 -5.68 -10.35 -19.43
C PHE A 122 -5.29 -11.26 -20.61
N VAL A 123 -5.49 -10.76 -21.82
CA VAL A 123 -4.89 -11.34 -23.01
C VAL A 123 -3.53 -10.68 -23.31
N ALA A 124 -2.71 -11.30 -24.14
CA ALA A 124 -1.42 -10.73 -24.52
C ALA A 124 -1.62 -9.35 -25.20
N ASP A 125 -0.74 -8.40 -24.88
CA ASP A 125 -0.72 -7.05 -25.42
C ASP A 125 -2.01 -6.23 -25.19
N GLU A 126 -2.83 -6.64 -24.21
CA GLU A 126 -4.04 -5.90 -23.82
C GLU A 126 -3.66 -4.71 -22.93
N GLU A 127 -4.07 -3.51 -23.37
CA GLU A 127 -4.10 -2.32 -22.51
C GLU A 127 -5.52 -2.13 -21.98
N VAL A 128 -5.66 -1.86 -20.69
CA VAL A 128 -6.95 -1.67 -20.05
C VAL A 128 -6.94 -0.42 -19.20
N ASP A 129 -7.80 0.52 -19.50
CA ASP A 129 -8.04 1.70 -18.70
C ASP A 129 -9.10 1.41 -17.63
N TRP A 130 -8.68 1.42 -16.37
CA TRP A 130 -9.59 1.27 -15.25
C TRP A 130 -9.95 2.60 -14.62
N THR A 131 -11.24 2.82 -14.48
CA THR A 131 -11.79 3.79 -13.54
C THR A 131 -12.29 3.03 -12.32
N ILE A 132 -11.70 3.30 -11.16
CA ILE A 132 -12.06 2.66 -9.89
C ILE A 132 -12.69 3.71 -9.00
N GLU A 133 -13.99 3.58 -8.76
CA GLU A 133 -14.74 4.47 -7.87
C GLU A 133 -14.93 3.80 -6.51
N ILE A 134 -14.58 4.51 -5.45
CA ILE A 134 -14.70 4.03 -4.07
C ILE A 134 -15.78 4.85 -3.37
N ASP A 135 -16.79 4.17 -2.83
CA ASP A 135 -17.88 4.84 -2.12
C ASP A 135 -17.37 5.64 -0.91
N ALA A 136 -17.83 6.89 -0.78
CA ALA A 136 -17.42 7.81 0.28
C ALA A 136 -17.75 7.28 1.70
N SER A 137 -18.69 6.36 1.84
CA SER A 137 -19.02 5.73 3.12
C SER A 137 -17.84 4.97 3.75
N ASN A 138 -16.86 4.54 2.94
CA ASN A 138 -15.62 3.93 3.44
C ASN A 138 -14.81 4.87 4.34
N PHE A 139 -15.00 6.17 4.19
CA PHE A 139 -14.26 7.23 4.86
C PHE A 139 -15.12 8.00 5.89
N SER A 140 -16.34 7.56 6.16
CA SER A 140 -17.30 8.27 7.04
C SER A 140 -16.78 8.53 8.45
N HIS A 141 -15.85 7.71 8.96
CA HIS A 141 -15.22 7.87 10.26
C HIS A 141 -14.28 9.08 10.35
N LEU A 142 -13.83 9.62 9.21
CA LEU A 142 -12.96 10.81 9.15
C LEU A 142 -13.74 12.12 9.36
N PHE A 143 -15.07 12.07 9.25
CA PHE A 143 -15.96 13.24 9.31
C PHE A 143 -16.81 13.29 10.58
N LYS A 144 -16.41 12.56 11.63
CA LYS A 144 -17.07 12.54 12.95
C LYS A 144 -16.38 13.42 13.94
#